data_699f8eaf075a66d364d657a900f0fcfc
#
_entry.id   699f8eaf075a66d364d657a900f0fcfc
#
_cell.length_a   1.000
_cell.length_b   1.000
_cell.length_c   1.000
_cell.angle_alpha   90.00
_cell.angle_beta   90.00
_cell.angle_gamma   90.00
#
_symmetry.space_group_name_H-M   'P 1'
#
loop_
_entity.id
_entity.type
_entity.pdbx_description
1 polymer ?
#
loop_
_entity_poly.entity_id
_entity_poly.type
_entity_poly.pdbx_seq_one_letter_code
_entity_poly.pdbx_strand_id
1 'polypeptide(L)'
;QRMLTAQRLNSGSSYAALTEEIKEEEPGYAKKVKEAFLADVQNALEKAFGVSANGKSLEIQIDDVARTLATEYWNEHKREIIDILDNSYLEGYDELNTGVSFKNAATTSITYTIYSRCMENPDELFEHEDFLDIFDFNTQATANALGSAVSELSSQVFREIEVTIRNYELSKTAERSQNYDERTDLQ
;
A
#
# COMPACT_ATOMS: atom_id res chain seq x y z
N GLN A 1 18.49 -10.17 18.18
CA GLN A 1 18.48 -9.53 16.85
C GLN A 1 17.25 -9.93 16.01
N ARG A 2 16.87 -11.23 15.93
CA ARG A 2 15.67 -11.67 15.18
C ARG A 2 14.33 -11.15 15.74
N MET A 3 14.23 -10.93 17.06
CA MET A 3 13.04 -10.33 17.68
C MET A 3 12.86 -8.85 17.35
N LEU A 4 13.94 -8.10 17.15
CA LEU A 4 13.89 -6.67 16.79
C LEU A 4 13.38 -6.46 15.37
N THR A 5 13.73 -7.36 14.42
CA THR A 5 13.25 -7.29 13.03
C THR A 5 11.73 -7.55 12.95
N ALA A 6 11.22 -8.55 13.70
CA ALA A 6 9.79 -8.84 13.75
C ALA A 6 8.97 -7.71 14.42
N GLN A 7 9.51 -7.03 15.44
CA GLN A 7 8.86 -5.88 16.05
C GLN A 7 8.86 -4.63 15.15
N ARG A 8 9.89 -4.44 14.31
CA ARG A 8 9.93 -3.35 13.33
C ARG A 8 8.94 -3.56 12.20
N LEU A 9 8.70 -4.79 11.75
CA LEU A 9 7.69 -5.13 10.75
C LEU A 9 6.25 -4.84 11.23
N ASN A 10 5.99 -4.95 12.53
CA ASN A 10 4.69 -4.65 13.13
C ASN A 10 4.47 -3.15 13.45
N SER A 11 5.47 -2.31 13.36
CA SER A 11 5.41 -0.89 13.79
C SER A 11 5.42 0.11 12.66
N GLY A 12 4.75 -0.15 11.55
CA GLY A 12 4.46 0.88 10.52
C GLY A 12 5.66 1.59 9.85
N SER A 13 6.89 1.18 10.15
CA SER A 13 8.13 1.88 9.75
C SER A 13 9.04 1.06 8.82
N SER A 14 8.57 -0.08 8.27
CA SER A 14 9.51 -1.00 7.61
C SER A 14 10.06 -0.48 6.28
N TYR A 15 9.26 0.25 5.50
CA TYR A 15 9.73 0.82 4.23
C TYR A 15 10.69 2.00 4.47
N ALA A 16 10.33 2.92 5.35
CA ALA A 16 11.17 4.05 5.73
C ALA A 16 12.46 3.59 6.43
N ALA A 17 12.38 2.61 7.33
CA ALA A 17 13.55 2.03 8.00
C ALA A 17 14.49 1.32 7.02
N LEU A 18 13.97 0.57 6.02
CA LEU A 18 14.79 -0.06 4.98
C LEU A 18 15.48 0.98 4.09
N THR A 19 14.79 2.08 3.75
CA THR A 19 15.37 3.16 2.96
C THR A 19 16.41 3.96 3.75
N GLU A 20 16.28 4.07 5.07
CA GLU A 20 17.28 4.71 5.94
C GLU A 20 18.51 3.82 6.15
N GLU A 21 18.33 2.52 6.37
CA GLU A 21 19.43 1.55 6.51
C GLU A 21 20.27 1.46 5.21
N ILE A 22 19.63 1.67 4.05
CA ILE A 22 20.32 1.75 2.75
C ILE A 22 21.11 3.07 2.59
N LYS A 23 20.70 4.16 3.25
CA LYS A 23 21.40 5.47 3.19
C LYS A 23 22.75 5.47 3.90
N GLU A 24 23.00 4.57 4.85
CA GLU A 24 24.26 4.49 5.60
C GLU A 24 25.40 3.78 4.85
N GLU A 25 25.09 3.09 3.74
CA GLU A 25 26.10 2.50 2.85
C GLU A 25 26.52 3.50 1.75
N GLU A 26 27.65 3.28 1.05
CA GLU A 26 28.21 4.20 0.04
C GLU A 26 27.14 4.81 -0.89
N PRO A 27 27.06 6.14 -1.07
CA PRO A 27 25.92 6.84 -1.69
C PRO A 27 25.53 6.34 -3.09
N GLY A 28 26.48 5.84 -3.86
CA GLY A 28 26.24 5.33 -5.22
C GLY A 28 25.63 3.92 -5.22
N TYR A 29 25.98 3.10 -4.24
CA TYR A 29 25.48 1.75 -4.09
C TYR A 29 24.06 1.76 -3.49
N ALA A 30 23.88 2.55 -2.45
CA ALA A 30 22.59 2.75 -1.80
C ALA A 30 21.51 3.20 -2.79
N LYS A 31 21.83 4.11 -3.70
CA LYS A 31 20.90 4.57 -4.74
C LYS A 31 20.46 3.44 -5.67
N LYS A 32 21.43 2.63 -6.17
CA LYS A 32 21.10 1.50 -7.07
C LYS A 32 20.26 0.43 -6.39
N VAL A 33 20.55 0.14 -5.13
CA VAL A 33 19.79 -0.85 -4.34
C VAL A 33 18.36 -0.35 -4.10
N LYS A 34 18.19 0.94 -3.79
CA LYS A 34 16.86 1.54 -3.62
C LYS A 34 16.05 1.50 -4.93
N GLU A 35 16.67 1.84 -6.05
CA GLU A 35 16.01 1.80 -7.36
C GLU A 35 15.60 0.37 -7.75
N ALA A 36 16.45 -0.63 -7.53
CA ALA A 36 16.14 -2.03 -7.79
C ALA A 36 14.98 -2.54 -6.91
N PHE A 37 15.00 -2.21 -5.63
CA PHE A 37 13.93 -2.59 -4.70
C PHE A 37 12.59 -1.95 -5.05
N LEU A 38 12.58 -0.67 -5.44
CA LEU A 38 11.37 0.01 -5.91
C LEU A 38 10.81 -0.67 -7.17
N ALA A 39 11.66 -1.05 -8.10
CA ALA A 39 11.24 -1.78 -9.30
C ALA A 39 10.64 -3.15 -8.96
N ASP A 40 11.19 -3.87 -7.98
CA ASP A 40 10.64 -5.14 -7.52
C ASP A 40 9.26 -4.99 -6.89
N VAL A 41 9.03 -3.96 -6.09
CA VAL A 41 7.71 -3.64 -5.52
C VAL A 41 6.73 -3.28 -6.64
N GLN A 42 7.12 -2.43 -7.58
CA GLN A 42 6.27 -2.05 -8.71
C GLN A 42 5.89 -3.26 -9.58
N ASN A 43 6.84 -4.15 -9.85
CA ASN A 43 6.60 -5.38 -10.61
C ASN A 43 5.67 -6.35 -9.85
N ALA A 44 5.81 -6.46 -8.53
CA ALA A 44 4.93 -7.27 -7.70
C ALA A 44 3.49 -6.76 -7.73
N LEU A 45 3.28 -5.45 -7.60
CA LEU A 45 1.97 -4.81 -7.69
C LEU A 45 1.35 -4.98 -9.10
N GLU A 46 2.15 -4.80 -10.16
CA GLU A 46 1.68 -5.02 -11.53
C GLU A 46 1.23 -6.47 -11.75
N LYS A 47 2.01 -7.43 -11.26
CA LYS A 47 1.68 -8.85 -11.37
C LYS A 47 0.44 -9.24 -10.59
N ALA A 48 0.27 -8.69 -9.39
CA ALA A 48 -0.84 -9.04 -8.50
C ALA A 48 -2.16 -8.39 -8.92
N PHE A 49 -2.12 -7.13 -9.36
CA PHE A 49 -3.31 -6.31 -9.59
C PHE A 49 -3.52 -5.89 -11.05
N GLY A 50 -2.62 -6.26 -11.95
CA GLY A 50 -2.73 -5.93 -13.38
C GLY A 50 -2.52 -4.45 -13.70
N VAL A 51 -2.02 -3.65 -12.75
CA VAL A 51 -1.83 -2.19 -12.91
C VAL A 51 -0.39 -1.90 -13.29
N SER A 52 -0.18 -1.46 -14.54
CA SER A 52 1.16 -1.24 -15.07
C SER A 52 1.91 -0.10 -14.40
N ALA A 53 3.19 -0.36 -14.12
CA ALA A 53 4.13 0.62 -13.60
C ALA A 53 4.71 1.56 -14.66
N ASN A 54 4.52 1.30 -15.95
CA ASN A 54 5.19 1.97 -17.09
C ASN A 54 5.40 3.47 -16.92
N GLY A 55 6.60 3.88 -16.51
CA GLY A 55 6.99 5.28 -16.35
C GLY A 55 6.29 6.03 -15.21
N LYS A 56 5.54 5.35 -14.36
CA LYS A 56 4.85 5.92 -13.20
C LYS A 56 5.73 5.82 -11.96
N SER A 57 5.57 6.76 -11.05
CA SER A 57 6.12 6.62 -9.70
C SER A 57 5.35 5.53 -8.92
N LEU A 58 5.92 5.03 -7.82
CA LEU A 58 5.25 4.05 -6.97
C LEU A 58 3.95 4.61 -6.39
N GLU A 59 3.93 5.91 -6.06
CA GLU A 59 2.75 6.60 -5.53
C GLU A 59 1.59 6.54 -6.53
N ILE A 60 1.85 6.91 -7.78
CA ILE A 60 0.81 6.88 -8.84
C ILE A 60 0.32 5.44 -9.06
N GLN A 61 1.23 4.45 -9.03
CA GLN A 61 0.83 3.06 -9.20
C GLN A 61 -0.04 2.57 -8.02
N ILE A 62 0.28 2.94 -6.78
CA ILE A 62 -0.53 2.60 -5.60
C ILE A 62 -1.92 3.22 -5.70
N ASP A 63 -2.05 4.48 -6.13
CA ASP A 63 -3.36 5.11 -6.34
C ASP A 63 -4.18 4.37 -7.42
N ASP A 64 -3.56 4.02 -8.53
CA ASP A 64 -4.21 3.25 -9.60
C ASP A 64 -4.64 1.85 -9.12
N VAL A 65 -3.83 1.17 -8.29
CA VAL A 65 -4.18 -0.11 -7.66
C VAL A 65 -5.36 0.07 -6.71
N ALA A 66 -5.32 1.07 -5.84
CA ALA A 66 -6.41 1.37 -4.91
C ALA A 66 -7.72 1.64 -5.65
N ARG A 67 -7.68 2.42 -6.73
CA ARG A 67 -8.83 2.72 -7.59
C ARG A 67 -9.40 1.48 -8.27
N THR A 68 -8.55 0.60 -8.75
CA THR A 68 -8.94 -0.67 -9.35
C THR A 68 -9.65 -1.54 -8.33
N LEU A 69 -9.04 -1.75 -7.17
CA LEU A 69 -9.59 -2.55 -6.08
C LEU A 69 -10.92 -1.99 -5.54
N ALA A 70 -11.01 -0.67 -5.34
CA ALA A 70 -12.25 -0.02 -4.92
C ALA A 70 -13.38 -0.19 -5.94
N THR A 71 -13.03 -0.18 -7.24
CA THR A 71 -14.00 -0.39 -8.32
C THR A 71 -14.49 -1.83 -8.36
N GLU A 72 -13.61 -2.81 -8.21
CA GLU A 72 -13.95 -4.23 -8.15
C GLU A 72 -14.82 -4.51 -6.92
N TYR A 73 -14.42 -4.04 -5.76
CA TYR A 73 -15.20 -4.19 -4.52
C TYR A 73 -16.59 -3.59 -4.64
N TRP A 74 -16.74 -2.38 -5.19
CA TRP A 74 -18.04 -1.80 -5.46
C TRP A 74 -18.90 -2.68 -6.35
N ASN A 75 -18.37 -3.19 -7.44
CA ASN A 75 -19.11 -4.03 -8.37
C ASN A 75 -19.64 -5.32 -7.71
N GLU A 76 -18.89 -5.87 -6.76
CA GLU A 76 -19.25 -7.08 -6.03
C GLU A 76 -20.26 -6.82 -4.91
N HIS A 77 -20.10 -5.71 -4.16
CA HIS A 77 -20.81 -5.42 -2.91
C HIS A 77 -21.85 -4.29 -3.01
N LYS A 78 -22.05 -3.68 -4.18
CA LYS A 78 -22.90 -2.49 -4.32
C LYS A 78 -24.32 -2.63 -3.74
N ARG A 79 -24.94 -3.82 -3.81
CA ARG A 79 -26.27 -4.06 -3.26
C ARG A 79 -26.26 -3.94 -1.75
N GLU A 80 -25.30 -4.59 -1.10
CA GLU A 80 -25.13 -4.57 0.35
C GLU A 80 -24.86 -3.15 0.85
N ILE A 81 -24.06 -2.36 0.10
CA ILE A 81 -23.75 -0.97 0.43
C ILE A 81 -24.99 -0.08 0.26
N ILE A 82 -25.76 -0.26 -0.81
CA ILE A 82 -26.98 0.52 -1.06
C ILE A 82 -28.03 0.24 0.02
N ASP A 83 -28.16 -1.01 0.45
CA ASP A 83 -29.17 -1.42 1.45
C ASP A 83 -28.95 -0.81 2.85
N ILE A 84 -27.79 -0.18 3.12
CA ILE A 84 -27.45 0.40 4.42
C ILE A 84 -27.33 1.92 4.41
N LEU A 85 -27.77 2.60 3.34
CA LEU A 85 -27.60 4.06 3.19
C LEU A 85 -28.55 4.90 4.03
N ASP A 86 -29.59 4.32 4.59
CA ASP A 86 -30.60 5.01 5.38
C ASP A 86 -29.98 5.91 6.46
N ASN A 87 -30.41 7.15 6.52
CA ASN A 87 -29.94 8.21 7.43
C ASN A 87 -28.48 8.64 7.24
N SER A 88 -27.80 8.19 6.18
CA SER A 88 -26.49 8.73 5.79
C SER A 88 -26.63 9.95 4.87
N TYR A 89 -25.53 10.67 4.61
CA TYR A 89 -25.55 11.74 3.60
C TYR A 89 -25.73 11.20 2.17
N LEU A 90 -25.56 9.90 1.97
CA LEU A 90 -25.83 9.22 0.70
C LEU A 90 -27.29 8.76 0.52
N GLU A 91 -28.13 8.95 1.56
CA GLU A 91 -29.55 8.64 1.44
C GLU A 91 -30.20 9.45 0.30
N GLY A 92 -30.84 8.77 -0.61
CA GLY A 92 -31.46 9.38 -1.79
C GLY A 92 -30.53 9.56 -3.00
N TYR A 93 -29.26 9.19 -2.90
CA TYR A 93 -28.39 9.06 -4.07
C TYR A 93 -28.80 7.83 -4.91
N ASP A 94 -28.68 7.95 -6.23
CA ASP A 94 -28.80 6.81 -7.11
C ASP A 94 -27.55 5.90 -7.04
N GLU A 95 -27.66 4.71 -7.62
CA GLU A 95 -26.54 3.74 -7.64
C GLU A 95 -25.28 4.31 -8.25
N LEU A 96 -25.39 5.17 -9.28
CA LEU A 96 -24.24 5.75 -9.96
C LEU A 96 -23.49 6.72 -9.03
N ASN A 97 -24.21 7.67 -8.43
CA ASN A 97 -23.63 8.68 -7.54
C ASN A 97 -23.08 8.05 -6.25
N THR A 98 -23.82 7.10 -5.65
CA THR A 98 -23.32 6.32 -4.52
C THR A 98 -22.02 5.58 -4.87
N GLY A 99 -21.98 4.97 -6.07
CA GLY A 99 -20.78 4.28 -6.54
C GLY A 99 -19.59 5.20 -6.78
N VAL A 100 -19.81 6.45 -7.18
CA VAL A 100 -18.74 7.45 -7.32
C VAL A 100 -18.19 7.81 -5.94
N SER A 101 -19.07 8.19 -4.98
CA SER A 101 -18.66 8.52 -3.61
C SER A 101 -17.95 7.35 -2.93
N PHE A 102 -18.45 6.12 -3.06
CA PHE A 102 -17.79 4.95 -2.48
C PHE A 102 -16.39 4.73 -3.06
N LYS A 103 -16.25 4.75 -4.37
CA LYS A 103 -14.95 4.52 -5.03
C LYS A 103 -13.93 5.59 -4.66
N ASN A 104 -14.33 6.86 -4.61
CA ASN A 104 -13.46 7.94 -4.21
C ASN A 104 -13.04 7.79 -2.73
N ALA A 105 -14.01 7.64 -1.82
CA ALA A 105 -13.73 7.45 -0.39
C ALA A 105 -12.83 6.24 -0.13
N ALA A 106 -13.10 5.10 -0.77
CA ALA A 106 -12.30 3.88 -0.63
C ALA A 106 -10.89 4.07 -1.22
N THR A 107 -10.75 4.64 -2.43
CA THR A 107 -9.45 4.89 -3.06
C THR A 107 -8.57 5.77 -2.17
N THR A 108 -9.06 6.93 -1.75
CA THR A 108 -8.32 7.84 -0.87
C THR A 108 -7.92 7.16 0.43
N SER A 109 -8.85 6.45 1.08
CA SER A 109 -8.58 5.77 2.35
C SER A 109 -7.56 4.64 2.23
N ILE A 110 -7.61 3.84 1.15
CA ILE A 110 -6.65 2.77 0.87
C ILE A 110 -5.27 3.39 0.61
N THR A 111 -5.20 4.37 -0.29
CA THR A 111 -3.95 5.04 -0.66
C THR A 111 -3.31 5.69 0.57
N TYR A 112 -4.07 6.44 1.38
CA TYR A 112 -3.59 7.05 2.61
C TYR A 112 -3.10 5.99 3.62
N THR A 113 -3.83 4.89 3.78
CA THR A 113 -3.44 3.79 4.67
C THR A 113 -2.11 3.17 4.27
N ILE A 114 -1.89 2.97 2.96
CA ILE A 114 -0.63 2.42 2.45
C ILE A 114 0.50 3.44 2.64
N TYR A 115 0.29 4.71 2.28
CA TYR A 115 1.30 5.76 2.41
C TYR A 115 1.71 5.99 3.85
N SER A 116 0.75 6.00 4.80
CA SER A 116 1.03 6.15 6.23
C SER A 116 1.93 5.05 6.81
N ARG A 117 2.00 3.88 6.16
CA ARG A 117 2.87 2.77 6.57
C ARG A 117 4.17 2.68 5.77
N CYS A 118 4.19 3.20 4.56
CA CYS A 118 5.29 2.99 3.61
C CYS A 118 6.12 4.25 3.35
N MET A 119 5.63 5.45 3.67
CA MET A 119 6.26 6.72 3.33
C MET A 119 6.54 7.58 4.57
N GLU A 120 7.53 8.47 4.45
CA GLU A 120 7.95 9.34 5.56
C GLU A 120 6.94 10.45 5.87
N ASN A 121 6.35 11.07 4.85
CA ASN A 121 5.45 12.23 4.97
C ASN A 121 4.17 12.02 4.14
N PRO A 122 3.28 11.10 4.50
CA PRO A 122 2.08 10.82 3.72
C PRO A 122 1.15 12.04 3.60
N ASP A 123 1.10 12.89 4.63
CA ASP A 123 0.20 14.05 4.67
C ASP A 123 0.53 15.12 3.63
N GLU A 124 1.77 15.16 3.10
CA GLU A 124 2.16 16.08 2.04
C GLU A 124 1.58 15.70 0.66
N LEU A 125 1.05 14.49 0.53
CA LEU A 125 0.52 13.94 -0.72
C LEU A 125 -1.00 14.07 -0.83
N PHE A 126 -1.67 14.60 0.19
CA PHE A 126 -3.12 14.72 0.24
C PHE A 126 -3.56 16.13 0.60
N GLU A 127 -4.60 16.59 -0.06
CA GLU A 127 -5.32 17.83 0.29
C GLU A 127 -6.56 17.49 1.12
N HIS A 128 -7.09 18.48 1.86
CA HIS A 128 -8.29 18.27 2.66
C HIS A 128 -9.48 17.80 1.82
N GLU A 129 -9.56 18.28 0.61
CA GLU A 129 -10.60 17.99 -0.37
C GLU A 129 -10.64 16.51 -0.77
N ASP A 130 -9.51 15.81 -0.74
CA ASP A 130 -9.42 14.39 -1.09
C ASP A 130 -10.23 13.49 -0.13
N PHE A 131 -10.47 13.97 1.08
CA PHE A 131 -11.18 13.24 2.13
C PHE A 131 -12.70 13.53 2.18
N LEU A 132 -13.23 14.43 1.34
CA LEU A 132 -14.61 14.87 1.45
C LEU A 132 -15.63 13.74 1.28
N ASP A 133 -15.41 12.85 0.32
CA ASP A 133 -16.33 11.71 0.08
C ASP A 133 -16.41 10.74 1.27
N ILE A 134 -15.40 10.71 2.16
CA ILE A 134 -15.40 9.86 3.35
C ILE A 134 -16.48 10.31 4.35
N PHE A 135 -16.73 11.61 4.45
CA PHE A 135 -17.72 12.17 5.38
C PHE A 135 -19.16 11.80 5.00
N ASP A 136 -19.41 11.38 3.78
CA ASP A 136 -20.73 10.93 3.34
C ASP A 136 -21.14 9.60 4.00
N PHE A 137 -20.16 8.82 4.44
CA PHE A 137 -20.34 7.55 5.16
C PHE A 137 -20.47 7.78 6.67
N ASN A 138 -21.42 8.62 7.08
CA ASN A 138 -21.53 9.19 8.42
C ASN A 138 -22.44 8.41 9.41
N THR A 139 -22.98 7.27 9.01
CA THR A 139 -23.67 6.35 9.92
C THR A 139 -22.76 5.21 10.37
N GLN A 140 -23.09 4.56 11.49
CA GLN A 140 -22.32 3.41 11.96
C GLN A 140 -22.26 2.29 10.90
N ALA A 141 -23.36 2.05 10.19
CA ALA A 141 -23.43 1.00 9.17
C ALA A 141 -22.55 1.35 7.96
N THR A 142 -22.69 2.55 7.43
CA THR A 142 -21.91 2.99 6.26
C THR A 142 -20.41 3.13 6.59
N ALA A 143 -20.07 3.70 7.75
CA ALA A 143 -18.68 3.80 8.20
C ALA A 143 -18.02 2.43 8.40
N ASN A 144 -18.75 1.46 8.95
CA ASN A 144 -18.27 0.08 9.09
C ASN A 144 -18.06 -0.59 7.72
N ALA A 145 -18.97 -0.40 6.77
CA ALA A 145 -18.84 -0.96 5.43
C ALA A 145 -17.61 -0.40 4.71
N LEU A 146 -17.44 0.92 4.72
CA LEU A 146 -16.26 1.57 4.14
C LEU A 146 -14.97 1.11 4.84
N GLY A 147 -14.94 1.10 6.17
CA GLY A 147 -13.78 0.69 6.96
C GLY A 147 -13.39 -0.77 6.74
N SER A 148 -14.36 -1.67 6.58
CA SER A 148 -14.12 -3.08 6.27
C SER A 148 -13.51 -3.24 4.88
N ALA A 149 -14.06 -2.55 3.87
CA ALA A 149 -13.52 -2.53 2.52
C ALA A 149 -12.07 -2.01 2.51
N VAL A 150 -11.80 -0.87 3.15
CA VAL A 150 -10.46 -0.28 3.23
C VAL A 150 -9.47 -1.23 3.91
N SER A 151 -9.86 -1.85 5.01
CA SER A 151 -9.02 -2.82 5.73
C SER A 151 -8.67 -4.04 4.89
N GLU A 152 -9.67 -4.61 4.22
CA GLU A 152 -9.50 -5.79 3.36
C GLU A 152 -8.58 -5.47 2.18
N LEU A 153 -8.89 -4.41 1.44
CA LEU A 153 -8.17 -4.05 0.22
C LEU A 153 -6.74 -3.57 0.50
N SER A 154 -6.53 -2.78 1.55
CA SER A 154 -5.19 -2.38 1.97
C SER A 154 -4.34 -3.59 2.39
N SER A 155 -4.94 -4.58 3.04
CA SER A 155 -4.24 -5.81 3.46
C SER A 155 -3.76 -6.64 2.26
N GLN A 156 -4.49 -6.63 1.14
CA GLN A 156 -4.06 -7.29 -0.09
C GLN A 156 -2.78 -6.62 -0.64
N VAL A 157 -2.75 -5.28 -0.70
CA VAL A 157 -1.58 -4.54 -1.17
C VAL A 157 -0.38 -4.73 -0.23
N PHE A 158 -0.59 -4.64 1.09
CA PHE A 158 0.47 -4.87 2.07
C PHE A 158 1.10 -6.25 1.94
N ARG A 159 0.30 -7.28 1.68
CA ARG A 159 0.82 -8.64 1.48
C ARG A 159 1.86 -8.69 0.37
N GLU A 160 1.58 -8.07 -0.77
CA GLU A 160 2.50 -8.07 -1.91
C GLU A 160 3.79 -7.29 -1.61
N ILE A 161 3.67 -6.14 -0.94
CA ILE A 161 4.82 -5.35 -0.49
C ILE A 161 5.65 -6.15 0.52
N GLU A 162 5.04 -6.75 1.53
CA GLU A 162 5.73 -7.53 2.58
C GLU A 162 6.44 -8.76 2.02
N VAL A 163 5.83 -9.47 1.08
CA VAL A 163 6.47 -10.61 0.40
C VAL A 163 7.70 -10.15 -0.37
N THR A 164 7.60 -9.02 -1.07
CA THR A 164 8.73 -8.45 -1.82
C THR A 164 9.88 -8.04 -0.90
N ILE A 165 9.58 -7.36 0.22
CA ILE A 165 10.56 -7.00 1.24
C ILE A 165 11.26 -8.24 1.78
N ARG A 166 10.51 -9.26 2.14
CA ARG A 166 11.07 -10.53 2.67
C ARG A 166 12.00 -11.20 1.67
N ASN A 167 11.60 -11.27 0.40
CA ASN A 167 12.42 -11.88 -0.65
C ASN A 167 13.73 -11.11 -0.86
N TYR A 168 13.66 -9.78 -0.82
CA TYR A 168 14.83 -8.91 -0.91
C TYR A 168 15.80 -9.13 0.27
N GLU A 169 15.31 -9.20 1.51
CA GLU A 169 16.13 -9.47 2.69
C GLU A 169 16.80 -10.85 2.64
N LEU A 170 16.08 -11.87 2.14
CA LEU A 170 16.64 -13.22 1.97
C LEU A 170 17.73 -13.24 0.93
N SER A 171 17.58 -12.57 -0.20
CA SER A 171 18.61 -12.50 -1.24
C SER A 171 19.89 -11.81 -0.74
N LYS A 172 19.75 -10.69 -0.03
CA LYS A 172 20.89 -10.01 0.61
C LYS A 172 21.63 -10.88 1.62
N THR A 173 20.89 -11.67 2.39
CA THR A 173 21.50 -12.57 3.38
C THR A 173 22.28 -13.69 2.70
N ALA A 174 21.76 -14.24 1.59
CA ALA A 174 22.42 -15.26 0.80
C ALA A 174 23.73 -14.74 0.15
N GLU A 175 23.69 -13.54 -0.43
CA GLU A 175 24.88 -12.88 -1.02
C GLU A 175 25.99 -12.63 0.03
N ARG A 176 25.60 -12.18 1.23
CA ARG A 176 26.57 -11.97 2.34
C ARG A 176 27.21 -13.28 2.78
N SER A 177 26.48 -14.39 2.79
CA SER A 177 27.01 -15.70 3.16
C SER A 177 27.99 -16.23 2.11
N GLN A 178 27.69 -16.09 0.82
CA GLN A 178 28.59 -16.50 -0.27
C GLN A 178 29.90 -15.69 -0.26
N ASN A 179 29.82 -14.38 -0.08
CA ASN A 179 31.01 -13.53 0.02
C ASN A 179 31.89 -13.84 1.25
N TYR A 180 31.32 -14.41 2.31
CA TYR A 180 32.08 -14.84 3.49
C TYR A 180 32.82 -16.14 3.24
N ASP A 181 32.20 -17.11 2.57
CA ASP A 181 32.79 -18.41 2.22
C ASP A 181 33.93 -18.24 1.21
N GLU A 182 33.78 -17.38 0.19
CA GLU A 182 34.85 -17.08 -0.79
C GLU A 182 36.07 -16.42 -0.16
N ARG A 183 35.91 -15.63 0.91
CA ARG A 183 37.05 -15.02 1.65
C ARG A 183 37.77 -16.01 2.56
N THR A 184 37.08 -17.07 2.99
CA THR A 184 37.65 -18.07 3.88
C THR A 184 38.47 -19.12 3.10
N ASP A 185 38.10 -19.38 1.83
CA ASP A 185 38.80 -20.30 0.94
C ASP A 185 40.09 -19.72 0.32
N LEU A 186 40.35 -18.38 0.52
CA LEU A 186 41.54 -17.69 0.02
C LEU A 186 42.63 -17.50 1.09
N GLN A 187 42.49 -18.09 2.29
CA GLN A 187 43.49 -18.08 3.36
C GLN A 187 44.11 -19.50 3.58
#